data_403363470c9f0f2221b628f912656622
#
_entry.id   403363470c9f0f2221b628f912656622
#
_cell.length_a   1.000
_cell.length_b   1.000
_cell.length_c   1.000
_cell.angle_alpha   90.00
_cell.angle_beta   90.00
_cell.angle_gamma   90.00
#
_symmetry.space_group_name_H-M   'P 1'
#
loop_
_entity.id
_entity.type
_entity.pdbx_description
1 polymer ?
#
loop_
_entity_poly.entity_id
_entity_poly.type
_entity_poly.pdbx_seq_one_letter_code
_entity_poly.pdbx_strand_id
1 'polypeptide(L)'
;SVDNLTDTQFKQLISMSEKVLATYYDTLQRDKDGNITEAENTDWVKGLLEVEQKLLKLLTTANYNKGITEYFSDFDTILQLNKELQTTQNGIVDYDKLEKALSPKQTFIKDKVLFELKQGGIKKVFVEPTKQVLLNAISLGWSIEETRKEMDRIYTPNGELERNAIRSYMQQIARDAIYSYNGTINATIAQEYDLGKYSYIGGTVSDTRPFCQKYHGTIIAKKDLNEILTVYLGSPTLSQGMFKVPVSDYEANFAIYRGGWNCRHIAIPLR
;
A
#
# COMPACT_ATOMS: atom_id res chain seq x y z
N SER A 1 10.33 11.21 2.35
CA SER A 1 9.76 10.47 1.21
C SER A 1 9.10 9.19 1.71
N VAL A 2 8.14 8.68 0.93
CA VAL A 2 7.41 7.43 1.23
C VAL A 2 8.37 6.28 1.56
N ASP A 3 9.44 6.14 0.81
CA ASP A 3 10.40 5.03 0.99
C ASP A 3 11.13 5.11 2.35
N ASN A 4 11.61 6.29 2.75
CA ASN A 4 12.28 6.46 4.03
C ASN A 4 11.34 6.21 5.23
N LEU A 5 10.09 6.66 5.12
CA LEU A 5 9.10 6.46 6.15
C LEU A 5 8.78 4.98 6.33
N THR A 6 8.46 4.28 5.22
CA THR A 6 8.12 2.86 5.26
C THR A 6 9.28 2.00 5.73
N ASP A 7 10.53 2.34 5.40
CA ASP A 7 11.70 1.63 5.87
C ASP A 7 11.91 1.78 7.37
N THR A 8 11.73 2.99 7.90
CA THR A 8 11.83 3.23 9.35
C THR A 8 10.75 2.46 10.11
N GLN A 9 9.49 2.52 9.65
CA GLN A 9 8.39 1.80 10.28
C GLN A 9 8.57 0.29 10.19
N PHE A 10 9.02 -0.22 9.05
CA PHE A 10 9.32 -1.64 8.86
C PHE A 10 10.40 -2.13 9.82
N LYS A 11 11.55 -1.45 9.89
CA LYS A 11 12.65 -1.82 10.81
C LYS A 11 12.21 -1.82 12.26
N GLN A 12 11.42 -0.82 12.67
CA GLN A 12 10.84 -0.77 14.01
C GLN A 12 9.92 -1.95 14.28
N LEU A 13 9.03 -2.28 13.32
CA LEU A 13 8.10 -3.39 13.44
C LEU A 13 8.85 -4.72 13.63
N ILE A 14 9.87 -4.98 12.82
CA ILE A 14 10.69 -6.19 12.92
C ILE A 14 11.40 -6.27 14.28
N SER A 15 12.13 -5.22 14.67
CA SER A 15 12.84 -5.20 15.96
C SER A 15 11.92 -5.42 17.17
N MET A 16 10.73 -4.88 17.13
CA MET A 16 9.73 -5.08 18.20
C MET A 16 9.15 -6.50 18.16
N SER A 17 8.94 -7.07 16.97
CA SER A 17 8.49 -8.46 16.80
C SER A 17 9.48 -9.46 17.35
N GLU A 18 10.76 -9.26 17.06
CA GLU A 18 11.85 -10.11 17.57
C GLU A 18 11.84 -10.18 19.11
N LYS A 19 11.56 -9.06 19.80
CA LYS A 19 11.40 -9.03 21.26
C LYS A 19 10.18 -9.82 21.74
N VAL A 20 9.05 -9.70 21.03
CA VAL A 20 7.83 -10.48 21.36
C VAL A 20 8.13 -11.97 21.20
N LEU A 21 8.77 -12.35 20.09
CA LEU A 21 9.11 -13.74 19.81
C LEU A 21 10.15 -14.31 20.76
N ALA A 22 11.21 -13.55 21.10
CA ALA A 22 12.19 -13.96 22.08
C ALA A 22 11.54 -14.27 23.44
N THR A 23 10.66 -13.38 23.92
CA THR A 23 9.89 -13.61 25.15
C THR A 23 9.01 -14.88 25.06
N TYR A 24 8.42 -15.15 23.90
CA TYR A 24 7.64 -16.37 23.71
C TYR A 24 8.51 -17.62 23.68
N TYR A 25 9.64 -17.59 22.97
CA TYR A 25 10.60 -18.72 22.93
C TYR A 25 11.10 -19.11 24.33
N ASP A 26 11.27 -18.15 25.23
CA ASP A 26 11.67 -18.39 26.61
C ASP A 26 10.59 -19.12 27.44
N THR A 27 9.33 -19.08 26.99
CA THR A 27 8.22 -19.79 27.65
C THR A 27 8.03 -21.22 27.14
N LEU A 28 8.61 -21.58 25.98
CA LEU A 28 8.42 -22.89 25.37
C LEU A 28 9.28 -23.95 26.05
N GLN A 29 8.65 -25.05 26.42
CA GLN A 29 9.31 -26.24 26.93
C GLN A 29 9.92 -27.04 25.78
N ARG A 30 11.03 -27.71 26.06
CA ARG A 30 11.77 -28.51 25.07
C ARG A 30 11.86 -29.94 25.57
N ASP A 31 11.81 -30.87 24.64
CA ASP A 31 12.11 -32.26 24.92
C ASP A 31 13.61 -32.47 25.23
N LYS A 32 14.00 -33.71 25.52
CA LYS A 32 15.41 -34.09 25.81
C LYS A 32 16.37 -33.81 24.64
N ASP A 33 15.85 -33.70 23.43
CA ASP A 33 16.61 -33.45 22.19
C ASP A 33 16.61 -31.95 21.81
N GLY A 34 15.95 -31.11 22.63
CA GLY A 34 15.90 -29.66 22.45
C GLY A 34 14.80 -29.17 21.51
N ASN A 35 13.89 -30.04 21.09
CA ASN A 35 12.79 -29.73 20.18
C ASN A 35 11.58 -29.18 20.93
N ILE A 36 10.82 -28.31 20.26
CA ILE A 36 9.55 -27.79 20.73
C ILE A 36 8.47 -28.79 20.28
N THR A 37 7.73 -29.38 21.22
CA THR A 37 6.68 -30.37 20.89
C THR A 37 5.35 -30.03 21.57
N GLU A 38 4.26 -30.51 21.00
CA GLU A 38 2.92 -30.35 21.60
C GLU A 38 2.83 -31.03 22.97
N ALA A 39 3.52 -32.15 23.14
CA ALA A 39 3.51 -32.92 24.38
C ALA A 39 4.08 -32.13 25.58
N GLU A 40 5.11 -31.33 25.33
CA GLU A 40 5.73 -30.49 26.35
C GLU A 40 5.04 -29.12 26.50
N ASN A 41 4.28 -28.70 25.49
CA ASN A 41 3.66 -27.37 25.41
C ASN A 41 2.12 -27.47 25.32
N THR A 42 1.48 -28.06 26.30
CA THR A 42 0.03 -28.34 26.28
C THR A 42 -0.85 -27.09 26.09
N ASP A 43 -0.37 -25.92 26.50
CA ASP A 43 -1.07 -24.62 26.36
C ASP A 43 -0.65 -23.82 25.11
N TRP A 44 -0.02 -24.47 24.15
CA TRP A 44 0.56 -23.80 22.96
C TRP A 44 -0.46 -22.96 22.17
N VAL A 45 -1.71 -23.40 22.06
CA VAL A 45 -2.77 -22.64 21.38
C VAL A 45 -2.98 -21.28 22.05
N LYS A 46 -3.02 -21.25 23.38
CA LYS A 46 -3.15 -20.02 24.16
C LYS A 46 -1.92 -19.13 23.95
N GLY A 47 -0.72 -19.71 23.97
CA GLY A 47 0.53 -19.00 23.69
C GLY A 47 0.55 -18.35 22.31
N LEU A 48 0.09 -19.05 21.26
CA LEU A 48 -0.03 -18.48 19.91
C LEU A 48 -1.02 -17.31 19.84
N LEU A 49 -2.16 -17.41 20.53
CA LEU A 49 -3.12 -16.31 20.59
C LEU A 49 -2.54 -15.09 21.30
N GLU A 50 -1.77 -15.29 22.38
CA GLU A 50 -1.08 -14.19 23.06
C GLU A 50 -0.02 -13.52 22.18
N VAL A 51 0.75 -14.30 21.40
CA VAL A 51 1.69 -13.76 20.41
C VAL A 51 0.95 -12.96 19.36
N GLU A 52 -0.12 -13.51 18.77
CA GLU A 52 -0.94 -12.78 17.79
C GLU A 52 -1.42 -11.44 18.34
N GLN A 53 -1.97 -11.42 19.55
CA GLN A 53 -2.42 -10.18 20.19
C GLN A 53 -1.29 -9.18 20.43
N LYS A 54 -0.12 -9.65 20.87
CA LYS A 54 1.07 -8.80 21.05
C LYS A 54 1.55 -8.23 19.74
N LEU A 55 1.61 -9.02 18.64
CA LEU A 55 1.99 -8.55 17.32
C LEU A 55 0.99 -7.51 16.78
N LEU A 56 -0.31 -7.75 16.92
CA LEU A 56 -1.35 -6.78 16.56
C LEU A 56 -1.21 -5.48 17.36
N LYS A 57 -0.86 -5.56 18.64
CA LYS A 57 -0.63 -4.39 19.48
C LYS A 57 0.55 -3.55 18.99
N LEU A 58 1.58 -4.15 18.38
CA LEU A 58 2.70 -3.39 17.78
C LEU A 58 2.22 -2.41 16.73
N LEU A 59 1.20 -2.78 15.94
CA LEU A 59 0.59 -1.94 14.90
C LEU A 59 -0.21 -0.76 15.45
N THR A 60 -0.36 -0.66 16.77
CA THR A 60 -1.06 0.43 17.46
C THR A 60 -0.12 1.27 18.33
N THR A 61 1.19 0.97 18.34
CA THR A 61 2.16 1.73 19.15
C THR A 61 2.28 3.19 18.70
N ALA A 62 2.64 4.06 19.63
CA ALA A 62 2.81 5.50 19.35
C ALA A 62 3.82 5.75 18.23
N ASN A 63 4.95 5.03 18.23
CA ASN A 63 5.99 5.16 17.20
C ASN A 63 5.51 4.72 15.83
N TYR A 64 4.81 3.58 15.73
CA TYR A 64 4.23 3.12 14.47
C TYR A 64 3.20 4.10 13.93
N ASN A 65 2.32 4.60 14.80
CA ASN A 65 1.30 5.60 14.44
C ASN A 65 1.90 6.94 14.02
N LYS A 66 2.97 7.39 14.69
CA LYS A 66 3.65 8.64 14.36
C LYS A 66 4.10 8.66 12.91
N GLY A 67 4.73 7.60 12.44
CA GLY A 67 5.15 7.51 11.04
C GLY A 67 3.99 7.56 10.05
N ILE A 68 2.86 6.92 10.34
CA ILE A 68 1.68 7.01 9.49
C ILE A 68 1.12 8.44 9.49
N THR A 69 1.13 9.13 10.63
CA THR A 69 0.67 10.52 10.73
C THR A 69 1.59 11.46 9.94
N GLU A 70 2.90 11.29 10.06
CA GLU A 70 3.89 12.06 9.28
C GLU A 70 3.71 11.83 7.77
N TYR A 71 3.42 10.61 7.35
CA TYR A 71 3.09 10.29 5.96
C TYR A 71 1.86 11.06 5.46
N PHE A 72 0.84 11.25 6.31
CA PHE A 72 -0.36 11.99 5.90
C PHE A 72 -0.12 13.48 5.67
N SER A 73 0.96 14.06 6.16
CA SER A 73 1.35 15.44 5.84
C SER A 73 1.73 15.61 4.36
N ASP A 74 2.18 14.53 3.70
CA ASP A 74 2.44 14.54 2.27
C ASP A 74 1.18 14.84 1.44
N PHE A 75 -0.01 14.50 1.94
CA PHE A 75 -1.28 14.78 1.26
C PHE A 75 -1.55 16.27 1.15
N ASP A 76 -1.26 17.03 2.19
CA ASP A 76 -1.45 18.48 2.19
C ASP A 76 -0.43 19.14 1.24
N THR A 77 0.80 18.63 1.20
CA THR A 77 1.82 19.04 0.23
C THR A 77 1.38 18.78 -1.21
N ILE A 78 0.81 17.61 -1.49
CA ILE A 78 0.31 17.25 -2.82
C ILE A 78 -0.84 18.18 -3.23
N LEU A 79 -1.75 18.49 -2.32
CA LEU A 79 -2.83 19.44 -2.60
C LEU A 79 -2.29 20.82 -2.96
N GLN A 80 -1.33 21.33 -2.19
CA GLN A 80 -0.71 22.63 -2.44
C GLN A 80 0.00 22.67 -3.81
N LEU A 81 0.79 21.66 -4.15
CA LEU A 81 1.46 21.58 -5.45
C LEU A 81 0.46 21.50 -6.61
N ASN A 82 -0.66 20.80 -6.44
CA ASN A 82 -1.71 20.78 -7.46
C ASN A 82 -2.37 22.16 -7.63
N LYS A 83 -2.62 22.90 -6.55
CA LYS A 83 -3.15 24.26 -6.64
C LYS A 83 -2.20 25.17 -7.43
N GLU A 84 -0.93 25.16 -7.10
CA GLU A 84 0.10 25.95 -7.82
C GLU A 84 0.16 25.60 -9.29
N LEU A 85 0.13 24.30 -9.63
CA LEU A 85 0.11 23.81 -10.99
C LEU A 85 -1.13 24.29 -11.74
N GLN A 86 -2.31 24.18 -11.15
CA GLN A 86 -3.59 24.58 -11.77
C GLN A 86 -3.72 26.09 -11.90
N THR A 87 -3.17 26.87 -10.96
CA THR A 87 -3.07 28.32 -11.12
C THR A 87 -2.24 28.67 -12.37
N THR A 88 -1.09 28.03 -12.52
CA THR A 88 -0.18 28.29 -13.65
C THR A 88 -0.74 27.82 -14.98
N GLN A 89 -1.31 26.60 -15.04
CA GLN A 89 -1.76 26.00 -16.29
C GLN A 89 -3.14 26.42 -16.74
N ASN A 90 -4.08 26.57 -15.80
CA ASN A 90 -5.50 26.79 -16.10
C ASN A 90 -6.04 28.12 -15.58
N GLY A 91 -5.21 28.93 -14.88
CA GLY A 91 -5.63 30.19 -14.28
C GLY A 91 -6.63 30.05 -13.14
N ILE A 92 -6.66 28.91 -12.48
CA ILE A 92 -7.57 28.66 -11.34
C ILE A 92 -6.96 29.29 -10.11
N VAL A 93 -7.72 30.19 -9.44
CA VAL A 93 -7.27 30.92 -8.26
C VAL A 93 -8.19 30.75 -7.04
N ASP A 94 -9.44 30.34 -7.26
CA ASP A 94 -10.41 30.05 -6.20
C ASP A 94 -10.48 28.54 -5.95
N TYR A 95 -10.06 28.13 -4.77
CA TYR A 95 -9.98 26.72 -4.38
C TYR A 95 -10.96 26.33 -3.26
N ASP A 96 -11.76 27.23 -2.76
CA ASP A 96 -12.69 26.95 -1.65
C ASP A 96 -13.67 25.82 -2.00
N LYS A 97 -14.18 25.82 -3.22
CA LYS A 97 -15.06 24.78 -3.73
C LYS A 97 -14.34 23.44 -3.84
N LEU A 98 -13.09 23.45 -4.32
CA LEU A 98 -12.26 22.27 -4.44
C LEU A 98 -11.95 21.64 -3.07
N GLU A 99 -11.56 22.45 -2.08
CA GLU A 99 -11.23 21.99 -0.74
C GLU A 99 -12.45 21.34 -0.07
N LYS A 100 -13.61 21.94 -0.17
CA LYS A 100 -14.86 21.36 0.33
C LYS A 100 -15.19 20.02 -0.31
N ALA A 101 -14.99 19.89 -1.63
CA ALA A 101 -15.25 18.65 -2.36
C ALA A 101 -14.21 17.56 -2.06
N LEU A 102 -12.98 17.93 -1.73
CA LEU A 102 -11.88 17.00 -1.46
C LEU A 102 -11.83 16.48 -0.02
N SER A 103 -12.27 17.27 0.96
CA SER A 103 -12.15 16.92 2.39
C SER A 103 -12.71 15.51 2.72
N PRO A 104 -13.94 15.12 2.33
CA PRO A 104 -14.45 13.78 2.61
C PRO A 104 -13.68 12.68 1.86
N LYS A 105 -13.21 12.97 0.65
CA LYS A 105 -12.43 12.02 -0.17
C LYS A 105 -11.03 11.78 0.43
N GLN A 106 -10.40 12.83 0.95
CA GLN A 106 -9.12 12.72 1.65
C GLN A 106 -9.25 11.87 2.92
N THR A 107 -10.28 12.12 3.72
CA THR A 107 -10.59 11.33 4.92
C THR A 107 -10.76 9.86 4.56
N PHE A 108 -11.56 9.54 3.55
CA PHE A 108 -11.77 8.16 3.10
C PHE A 108 -10.45 7.46 2.70
N ILE A 109 -9.56 8.15 1.96
CA ILE A 109 -8.27 7.58 1.56
C ILE A 109 -7.37 7.35 2.79
N LYS A 110 -7.31 8.32 3.71
CA LYS A 110 -6.56 8.18 4.98
C LYS A 110 -7.06 7.00 5.81
N ASP A 111 -8.36 6.85 5.96
CA ASP A 111 -8.98 5.74 6.71
C ASP A 111 -8.68 4.39 6.07
N LYS A 112 -8.73 4.30 4.74
CA LYS A 112 -8.35 3.09 4.01
C LYS A 112 -6.89 2.71 4.25
N VAL A 113 -5.97 3.66 4.19
CA VAL A 113 -4.55 3.43 4.48
C VAL A 113 -4.36 2.96 5.92
N LEU A 114 -5.01 3.61 6.88
CA LEU A 114 -4.97 3.20 8.28
C LEU A 114 -5.45 1.78 8.48
N PHE A 115 -6.56 1.42 7.83
CA PHE A 115 -7.09 0.05 7.89
C PHE A 115 -6.07 -0.96 7.35
N GLU A 116 -5.51 -0.72 6.16
CA GLU A 116 -4.57 -1.65 5.52
C GLU A 116 -3.27 -1.80 6.32
N LEU A 117 -2.76 -0.73 6.90
CA LEU A 117 -1.51 -0.74 7.66
C LEU A 117 -1.66 -1.20 9.12
N LYS A 118 -2.88 -1.28 9.67
CA LYS A 118 -3.12 -1.68 11.07
C LYS A 118 -3.91 -2.97 11.22
N GLN A 119 -4.81 -3.30 10.29
CA GLN A 119 -5.78 -4.39 10.45
C GLN A 119 -5.92 -5.26 9.21
N GLY A 120 -5.88 -4.68 8.01
CA GLY A 120 -6.14 -5.36 6.75
C GLY A 120 -4.99 -6.22 6.26
N GLY A 121 -4.42 -5.86 5.12
CA GLY A 121 -3.40 -6.66 4.47
C GLY A 121 -2.11 -6.82 5.26
N ILE A 122 -1.75 -5.87 6.15
CA ILE A 122 -0.60 -6.02 7.04
C ILE A 122 -0.72 -7.27 7.94
N LYS A 123 -1.91 -7.60 8.40
CA LYS A 123 -2.14 -8.83 9.17
C LYS A 123 -1.77 -10.07 8.36
N LYS A 124 -2.15 -10.11 7.07
CA LYS A 124 -1.89 -11.23 6.15
C LYS A 124 -0.41 -11.41 5.81
N VAL A 125 0.34 -10.32 5.69
CA VAL A 125 1.76 -10.38 5.30
C VAL A 125 2.73 -10.43 6.48
N PHE A 126 2.26 -10.12 7.68
CA PHE A 126 3.08 -10.04 8.88
C PHE A 126 2.63 -11.00 9.98
N VAL A 127 1.40 -10.85 10.49
CA VAL A 127 0.94 -11.59 11.68
C VAL A 127 0.67 -13.07 11.36
N GLU A 128 -0.06 -13.33 10.29
CA GLU A 128 -0.44 -14.69 9.90
C GLU A 128 0.77 -15.57 9.53
N PRO A 129 1.75 -15.12 8.70
CA PRO A 129 2.94 -15.90 8.43
C PRO A 129 3.78 -16.17 9.68
N THR A 130 3.95 -15.17 10.56
CA THR A 130 4.66 -15.33 11.84
C THR A 130 4.00 -16.42 12.70
N LYS A 131 2.70 -16.36 12.84
CA LYS A 131 1.92 -17.37 13.58
C LYS A 131 2.03 -18.76 12.96
N GLN A 132 2.03 -18.86 11.62
CA GLN A 132 2.17 -20.13 10.92
C GLN A 132 3.53 -20.80 11.18
N VAL A 133 4.62 -20.02 11.22
CA VAL A 133 5.95 -20.56 11.59
C VAL A 133 5.93 -21.14 13.00
N LEU A 134 5.34 -20.43 13.95
CA LEU A 134 5.24 -20.94 15.34
C LEU A 134 4.37 -22.19 15.43
N LEU A 135 3.25 -22.22 14.70
CA LEU A 135 2.39 -23.40 14.61
C LEU A 135 3.16 -24.61 14.06
N ASN A 136 3.88 -24.42 12.95
CA ASN A 136 4.69 -25.48 12.35
C ASN A 136 5.80 -25.95 13.31
N ALA A 137 6.45 -25.03 14.02
CA ALA A 137 7.50 -25.37 14.96
C ALA A 137 7.02 -26.34 16.05
N ILE A 138 5.85 -26.08 16.60
CA ILE A 138 5.24 -26.94 17.63
C ILE A 138 4.75 -28.27 17.03
N SER A 139 4.01 -28.23 15.92
CA SER A 139 3.41 -29.42 15.31
C SER A 139 4.43 -30.36 14.66
N LEU A 140 5.56 -29.84 14.18
CA LEU A 140 6.61 -30.61 13.54
C LEU A 140 7.82 -30.90 14.44
N GLY A 141 7.81 -30.39 15.68
CA GLY A 141 8.88 -30.61 16.63
C GLY A 141 10.19 -29.93 16.25
N TRP A 142 10.13 -28.66 15.81
CA TRP A 142 11.34 -27.92 15.47
C TRP A 142 12.10 -27.46 16.70
N SER A 143 13.41 -27.33 16.57
CA SER A 143 14.23 -26.62 17.55
C SER A 143 13.97 -25.11 17.50
N ILE A 144 14.39 -24.39 18.55
CA ILE A 144 14.34 -22.91 18.56
C ILE A 144 15.17 -22.33 17.41
N GLU A 145 16.30 -22.96 17.08
CA GLU A 145 17.18 -22.49 16.00
C GLU A 145 16.51 -22.62 14.64
N GLU A 146 15.89 -23.75 14.35
CA GLU A 146 15.10 -23.95 13.11
C GLU A 146 13.94 -22.96 13.02
N THR A 147 13.24 -22.74 14.13
CA THR A 147 12.14 -21.79 14.20
C THR A 147 12.62 -20.37 13.91
N ARG A 148 13.73 -19.94 14.48
CA ARG A 148 14.34 -18.63 14.19
C ARG A 148 14.76 -18.50 12.74
N LYS A 149 15.35 -19.52 12.16
CA LYS A 149 15.76 -19.53 10.74
C LYS A 149 14.57 -19.38 9.80
N GLU A 150 13.45 -20.04 10.08
CA GLU A 150 12.23 -19.85 9.29
C GLU A 150 11.61 -18.47 9.51
N MET A 151 11.69 -17.93 10.72
CA MET A 151 11.24 -16.57 11.01
C MET A 151 12.07 -15.53 10.25
N ASP A 152 13.39 -15.71 10.19
CA ASP A 152 14.29 -14.85 9.43
C ASP A 152 13.96 -14.85 7.94
N ARG A 153 13.47 -15.97 7.38
CA ARG A 153 13.00 -16.01 5.99
C ARG A 153 11.80 -15.12 5.73
N ILE A 154 10.95 -14.90 6.75
CA ILE A 154 9.83 -13.97 6.64
C ILE A 154 10.30 -12.52 6.79
N TYR A 155 11.19 -12.26 7.75
CA TYR A 155 11.60 -10.91 8.12
C TYR A 155 12.75 -10.36 7.28
N THR A 156 13.69 -11.23 6.90
CA THR A 156 14.89 -10.86 6.15
C THR A 156 15.22 -11.93 5.08
N PRO A 157 14.34 -12.16 4.08
CA PRO A 157 14.58 -13.20 3.09
C PRO A 157 15.94 -13.02 2.40
N ASN A 158 16.77 -14.05 2.45
CA ASN A 158 18.15 -14.06 1.93
C ASN A 158 19.09 -12.99 2.53
N GLY A 159 18.81 -12.48 3.73
CA GLY A 159 19.55 -11.38 4.33
C GLY A 159 19.26 -10.01 3.70
N GLU A 160 18.35 -9.92 2.75
CA GLU A 160 18.02 -8.69 2.05
C GLU A 160 16.68 -8.11 2.55
N LEU A 161 16.75 -7.03 3.33
CA LEU A 161 15.57 -6.28 3.79
C LEU A 161 14.72 -5.75 2.62
N GLU A 162 15.32 -5.55 1.45
CA GLU A 162 14.68 -4.92 0.29
C GLU A 162 13.60 -5.80 -0.36
N ARG A 163 13.71 -7.13 -0.24
CA ARG A 163 12.77 -8.10 -0.84
C ARG A 163 11.69 -8.59 0.13
N ASN A 164 11.58 -7.98 1.31
CA ASN A 164 10.63 -8.41 2.31
C ASN A 164 9.19 -8.11 1.89
N ALA A 165 8.29 -9.09 2.03
CA ALA A 165 6.89 -8.95 1.67
C ALA A 165 6.17 -7.88 2.50
N ILE A 166 6.51 -7.73 3.77
CA ILE A 166 5.93 -6.74 4.68
C ILE A 166 6.31 -5.33 4.22
N ARG A 167 7.61 -5.11 3.97
CA ARG A 167 8.12 -3.83 3.47
C ARG A 167 7.51 -3.47 2.12
N SER A 168 7.50 -4.41 1.19
CA SER A 168 6.92 -4.24 -0.14
C SER A 168 5.44 -3.90 -0.06
N TYR A 169 4.69 -4.56 0.82
CA TYR A 169 3.28 -4.26 1.06
C TYR A 169 3.08 -2.84 1.61
N MET A 170 3.83 -2.46 2.65
CA MET A 170 3.74 -1.11 3.22
C MET A 170 4.05 -0.02 2.19
N GLN A 171 5.11 -0.22 1.40
CA GLN A 171 5.48 0.70 0.31
C GLN A 171 4.41 0.79 -0.76
N GLN A 172 3.81 -0.34 -1.14
CA GLN A 172 2.75 -0.37 -2.14
C GLN A 172 1.52 0.40 -1.67
N ILE A 173 1.05 0.15 -0.43
CA ILE A 173 -0.11 0.87 0.14
C ILE A 173 0.16 2.37 0.20
N ALA A 174 1.34 2.78 0.68
CA ALA A 174 1.69 4.19 0.77
C ALA A 174 1.76 4.86 -0.61
N ARG A 175 2.41 4.23 -1.59
CA ARG A 175 2.49 4.76 -2.96
C ARG A 175 1.12 4.84 -3.63
N ASP A 176 0.33 3.78 -3.55
CA ASP A 176 -1.02 3.76 -4.15
C ASP A 176 -1.93 4.83 -3.56
N ALA A 177 -1.82 5.10 -2.26
CA ALA A 177 -2.60 6.15 -1.62
C ALA A 177 -2.22 7.55 -2.13
N ILE A 178 -0.93 7.85 -2.29
CA ILE A 178 -0.46 9.12 -2.87
C ILE A 178 -0.96 9.30 -4.31
N TYR A 179 -0.81 8.28 -5.15
CA TYR A 179 -1.28 8.35 -6.52
C TYR A 179 -2.81 8.44 -6.61
N SER A 180 -3.53 7.72 -5.74
CA SER A 180 -4.99 7.78 -5.68
C SER A 180 -5.47 9.16 -5.20
N TYR A 181 -4.81 9.76 -4.22
CA TYR A 181 -5.13 11.08 -3.74
C TYR A 181 -4.86 12.16 -4.79
N ASN A 182 -3.69 12.13 -5.44
CA ASN A 182 -3.39 13.03 -6.55
C ASN A 182 -4.41 12.88 -7.69
N GLY A 183 -4.76 11.64 -8.07
CA GLY A 183 -5.78 11.38 -9.07
C GLY A 183 -7.16 11.90 -8.66
N THR A 184 -7.50 11.81 -7.37
CA THR A 184 -8.75 12.35 -6.81
C THR A 184 -8.80 13.88 -6.91
N ILE A 185 -7.70 14.56 -6.60
CA ILE A 185 -7.58 16.02 -6.78
C ILE A 185 -7.82 16.36 -8.25
N ASN A 186 -7.10 15.72 -9.17
CA ASN A 186 -7.18 15.99 -10.60
C ASN A 186 -8.57 15.70 -11.17
N ALA A 187 -9.24 14.60 -10.77
CA ALA A 187 -10.61 14.29 -11.19
C ALA A 187 -11.59 15.35 -10.68
N THR A 188 -11.43 15.78 -9.42
CA THR A 188 -12.29 16.81 -8.83
C THR A 188 -12.09 18.15 -9.52
N ILE A 189 -10.85 18.55 -9.82
CA ILE A 189 -10.55 19.77 -10.59
C ILE A 189 -11.17 19.68 -11.98
N ALA A 190 -10.99 18.57 -12.70
CA ALA A 190 -11.58 18.40 -14.03
C ALA A 190 -13.11 18.54 -14.02
N GLN A 191 -13.77 18.04 -12.97
CA GLN A 191 -15.20 18.12 -12.80
C GLN A 191 -15.68 19.53 -12.41
N GLU A 192 -15.06 20.12 -11.38
CA GLU A 192 -15.51 21.41 -10.81
C GLU A 192 -15.27 22.61 -11.75
N TYR A 193 -14.28 22.50 -12.61
CA TYR A 193 -13.90 23.58 -13.56
C TYR A 193 -14.16 23.20 -15.02
N ASP A 194 -14.88 22.10 -15.28
CA ASP A 194 -15.26 21.60 -16.62
C ASP A 194 -14.08 21.55 -17.60
N LEU A 195 -13.00 20.91 -17.17
CA LEU A 195 -11.79 20.78 -17.99
C LEU A 195 -11.92 19.58 -18.94
N GLY A 196 -11.66 19.81 -20.21
CA GLY A 196 -11.95 18.86 -21.30
C GLY A 196 -10.79 17.96 -21.73
N LYS A 197 -9.60 18.08 -21.13
CA LYS A 197 -8.40 17.34 -21.55
C LYS A 197 -7.59 16.92 -20.34
N TYR A 198 -6.70 15.93 -20.57
CA TYR A 198 -5.71 15.50 -19.59
C TYR A 198 -4.32 15.43 -20.22
N SER A 199 -3.31 16.00 -19.59
CA SER A 199 -1.91 15.68 -19.86
C SER A 199 -1.56 14.40 -19.11
N TYR A 200 -1.18 13.35 -19.84
CA TYR A 200 -0.88 12.03 -19.27
C TYR A 200 0.64 11.85 -19.16
N ILE A 201 1.17 12.02 -17.96
CA ILE A 201 2.63 12.04 -17.72
C ILE A 201 3.04 11.07 -16.62
N GLY A 202 4.27 10.57 -16.70
CA GLY A 202 4.86 9.65 -15.70
C GLY A 202 6.13 9.00 -16.21
N GLY A 203 6.74 8.14 -15.41
CA GLY A 203 7.90 7.36 -15.83
C GLY A 203 7.50 6.07 -16.55
N THR A 204 8.30 5.65 -17.52
CA THR A 204 8.20 4.34 -18.18
C THR A 204 9.33 3.42 -17.69
N VAL A 205 9.00 2.15 -17.53
CA VAL A 205 9.90 1.05 -17.13
C VAL A 205 9.68 -0.14 -18.08
N SER A 206 10.53 -1.16 -18.02
CA SER A 206 10.47 -2.31 -18.92
C SER A 206 9.12 -3.04 -18.97
N ASP A 207 8.38 -3.06 -17.86
CA ASP A 207 7.07 -3.68 -17.71
C ASP A 207 5.90 -2.66 -17.77
N THR A 208 6.15 -1.47 -18.31
CA THR A 208 5.11 -0.44 -18.50
C THR A 208 4.00 -0.97 -19.39
N ARG A 209 2.75 -0.85 -18.94
CA ARG A 209 1.56 -1.35 -19.65
C ARG A 209 1.39 -0.71 -21.02
N PRO A 210 0.81 -1.43 -22.00
CA PRO A 210 0.60 -0.91 -23.36
C PRO A 210 -0.15 0.43 -23.39
N PHE A 211 -1.17 0.60 -22.55
CA PHE A 211 -1.86 1.89 -22.40
C PHE A 211 -0.89 3.02 -22.02
N CYS A 212 -0.12 2.79 -20.95
CA CYS A 212 0.82 3.79 -20.44
C CYS A 212 1.95 4.09 -21.44
N GLN A 213 2.46 3.08 -22.15
CA GLN A 213 3.45 3.27 -23.19
C GLN A 213 2.93 4.14 -24.34
N LYS A 214 1.69 3.90 -24.78
CA LYS A 214 1.09 4.63 -25.90
C LYS A 214 0.76 6.07 -25.58
N TYR A 215 0.24 6.33 -24.37
CA TYR A 215 -0.29 7.64 -24.01
C TYR A 215 0.67 8.48 -23.15
N HIS A 216 1.79 7.93 -22.73
CA HIS A 216 2.81 8.69 -22.00
C HIS A 216 3.24 9.96 -22.79
N GLY A 217 3.24 11.10 -22.11
CA GLY A 217 3.62 12.38 -22.69
C GLY A 217 2.59 12.99 -23.67
N THR A 218 1.40 12.41 -23.80
CA THR A 218 0.35 12.91 -24.69
C THR A 218 -0.74 13.69 -23.96
N ILE A 219 -1.53 14.46 -24.73
CA ILE A 219 -2.76 15.06 -24.26
C ILE A 219 -3.92 14.18 -24.75
N ILE A 220 -4.76 13.74 -23.81
CA ILE A 220 -5.94 12.92 -24.07
C ILE A 220 -7.16 13.81 -23.88
N ALA A 221 -7.97 13.97 -24.92
CA ALA A 221 -9.25 14.69 -24.78
C ALA A 221 -10.28 13.81 -24.09
N LYS A 222 -11.06 14.38 -23.16
CA LYS A 222 -12.08 13.67 -22.40
C LYS A 222 -13.12 12.99 -23.30
N LYS A 223 -13.48 13.65 -24.41
CA LYS A 223 -14.40 13.10 -25.40
C LYS A 223 -13.91 11.82 -26.10
N ASP A 224 -12.61 11.61 -26.16
CA ASP A 224 -12.00 10.45 -26.81
C ASP A 224 -11.79 9.27 -25.83
N LEU A 225 -11.93 9.51 -24.52
CA LEU A 225 -11.66 8.50 -23.48
C LEU A 225 -12.52 7.24 -23.65
N ASN A 226 -13.78 7.38 -23.98
CA ASN A 226 -14.69 6.23 -24.14
C ASN A 226 -14.18 5.27 -25.23
N GLU A 227 -13.83 5.79 -26.40
CA GLU A 227 -13.30 5.01 -27.51
C GLU A 227 -11.96 4.34 -27.13
N ILE A 228 -11.05 5.14 -26.58
CA ILE A 228 -9.75 4.67 -26.13
C ILE A 228 -9.88 3.53 -25.10
N LEU A 229 -10.67 3.74 -24.06
CA LEU A 229 -10.83 2.78 -22.96
C LEU A 229 -11.56 1.52 -23.41
N THR A 230 -12.51 1.62 -24.34
CA THR A 230 -13.20 0.46 -24.92
C THR A 230 -12.22 -0.50 -25.58
N VAL A 231 -11.25 0.01 -26.33
CA VAL A 231 -10.20 -0.80 -26.97
C VAL A 231 -9.34 -1.52 -25.93
N TYR A 232 -8.88 -0.79 -24.91
CA TYR A 232 -7.99 -1.35 -23.91
C TYR A 232 -8.70 -2.31 -22.93
N LEU A 233 -9.85 -1.95 -22.42
CA LEU A 233 -10.60 -2.77 -21.47
C LEU A 233 -11.24 -4.00 -22.14
N GLY A 234 -11.55 -3.90 -23.44
CA GLY A 234 -12.06 -5.02 -24.25
C GLY A 234 -11.00 -6.07 -24.62
N SER A 235 -9.70 -5.77 -24.48
CA SER A 235 -8.62 -6.68 -24.83
C SER A 235 -7.92 -7.23 -23.57
N PRO A 236 -7.95 -8.55 -23.31
CA PRO A 236 -7.29 -9.14 -22.15
C PRO A 236 -5.79 -8.82 -22.07
N THR A 237 -5.12 -8.75 -23.20
CA THR A 237 -3.68 -8.47 -23.28
C THR A 237 -3.37 -7.00 -22.98
N LEU A 238 -4.16 -6.07 -23.54
CA LEU A 238 -3.94 -4.63 -23.37
C LEU A 238 -4.42 -4.14 -22.00
N SER A 239 -5.44 -4.77 -21.43
CA SER A 239 -6.02 -4.43 -20.12
C SER A 239 -5.29 -5.02 -18.93
N GLN A 240 -4.20 -5.75 -19.15
CA GLN A 240 -3.45 -6.36 -18.04
C GLN A 240 -3.07 -5.32 -16.99
N GLY A 241 -3.52 -5.54 -15.76
CA GLY A 241 -3.33 -4.62 -14.63
C GLY A 241 -4.20 -3.36 -14.64
N MET A 242 -5.08 -3.16 -15.61
CA MET A 242 -6.12 -2.13 -15.56
C MET A 242 -7.29 -2.58 -14.68
N PHE A 243 -8.03 -1.64 -14.12
CA PHE A 243 -9.19 -1.96 -13.30
C PHE A 243 -10.31 -2.54 -14.18
N LYS A 244 -10.90 -3.65 -13.75
CA LYS A 244 -12.05 -4.26 -14.43
C LYS A 244 -13.34 -3.65 -13.94
N VAL A 245 -13.58 -2.44 -14.40
CA VAL A 245 -14.82 -1.67 -14.16
C VAL A 245 -15.45 -1.32 -15.50
N PRO A 246 -16.75 -0.95 -15.55
CA PRO A 246 -17.37 -0.44 -16.76
C PRO A 246 -16.57 0.72 -17.37
N VAL A 247 -16.59 0.82 -18.71
CA VAL A 247 -15.90 1.93 -19.43
C VAL A 247 -16.35 3.30 -18.93
N SER A 248 -17.64 3.47 -18.66
CA SER A 248 -18.21 4.71 -18.11
C SER A 248 -17.63 5.09 -16.75
N ASP A 249 -17.42 4.11 -15.86
CA ASP A 249 -16.80 4.35 -14.56
C ASP A 249 -15.33 4.74 -14.71
N TYR A 250 -14.63 4.07 -15.64
CA TYR A 250 -13.23 4.37 -15.91
C TYR A 250 -13.08 5.77 -16.50
N GLU A 251 -13.95 6.15 -17.44
CA GLU A 251 -13.99 7.47 -18.05
C GLU A 251 -14.25 8.57 -17.01
N ALA A 252 -15.27 8.40 -16.17
CA ALA A 252 -15.63 9.33 -15.11
C ALA A 252 -14.51 9.53 -14.07
N ASN A 253 -13.72 8.49 -13.83
CA ASN A 253 -12.65 8.45 -12.83
C ASN A 253 -11.26 8.31 -13.46
N PHE A 254 -11.06 8.72 -14.70
CA PHE A 254 -9.84 8.48 -15.45
C PHE A 254 -8.58 8.95 -14.71
N ALA A 255 -8.58 10.13 -14.11
CA ALA A 255 -7.44 10.65 -13.36
C ALA A 255 -7.11 9.82 -12.11
N ILE A 256 -8.11 9.11 -11.53
CA ILE A 256 -7.91 8.19 -10.41
C ILE A 256 -7.37 6.85 -10.90
N TYR A 257 -8.00 6.28 -11.94
CA TYR A 257 -7.69 4.94 -12.45
C TYR A 257 -6.44 4.92 -13.34
N ARG A 258 -6.21 5.95 -14.13
CA ARG A 258 -5.02 6.12 -15.00
C ARG A 258 -4.78 4.89 -15.89
N GLY A 259 -3.59 4.23 -15.76
CA GLY A 259 -3.27 2.96 -16.40
C GLY A 259 -3.56 1.73 -15.53
N GLY A 260 -4.36 1.87 -14.46
CA GLY A 260 -4.76 0.78 -13.57
C GLY A 260 -3.91 0.64 -12.31
N TRP A 261 -3.94 -0.56 -11.73
CA TRP A 261 -3.27 -0.88 -10.48
C TRP A 261 -1.77 -0.57 -10.53
N ASN A 262 -1.26 0.07 -9.50
CA ASN A 262 0.17 0.43 -9.37
C ASN A 262 0.73 1.28 -10.54
N CYS A 263 -0.14 2.04 -11.23
CA CYS A 263 0.27 2.94 -12.29
C CYS A 263 0.98 4.16 -11.72
N ARG A 264 2.18 4.47 -12.24
CA ARG A 264 3.02 5.61 -11.83
C ARG A 264 2.78 6.87 -12.67
N HIS A 265 1.81 6.85 -13.59
CA HIS A 265 1.42 8.03 -14.36
C HIS A 265 0.39 8.85 -13.59
N ILE A 266 0.32 10.12 -13.93
CA ILE A 266 -0.72 11.05 -13.48
C ILE A 266 -1.42 11.63 -14.71
N ALA A 267 -2.70 11.93 -14.57
CA ALA A 267 -3.51 12.61 -15.57
C ALA A 267 -3.87 14.00 -15.03
N ILE A 268 -3.19 15.02 -15.54
CA ILE A 268 -3.34 16.41 -15.12
C ILE A 268 -4.40 17.07 -15.98
N PRO A 269 -5.48 17.60 -15.41
CA PRO A 269 -6.55 18.22 -16.19
C PRO A 269 -6.10 19.55 -16.82
N LEU A 270 -6.50 19.77 -18.07
CA LEU A 270 -6.21 20.96 -18.88
C LEU A 270 -7.50 21.51 -19.50
N ARG A 271 -7.50 22.81 -19.79
CA ARG A 271 -8.55 23.48 -20.59
C ARG A 271 -8.56 23.04 -22.04
#